data_7d57b84d58c113e2bb23ec70f30f5adf
#
_entry.id   7d57b84d58c113e2bb23ec70f30f5adf
#
_cell.length_a   1.000
_cell.length_b   1.000
_cell.length_c   1.000
_cell.angle_alpha   90.00
_cell.angle_beta   90.00
_cell.angle_gamma   90.00
#
_symmetry.space_group_name_H-M   'P 1'
#
loop_
_entity.id
_entity.type
_entity.pdbx_description
1 polymer ?
#
loop_
_entity_poly.entity_id
_entity_poly.type
_entity_poly.pdbx_seq_one_letter_code
_entity_poly.pdbx_strand_id
1 'polypeptide(L)'
;MSNKSIYSIIAGSGKYIPLQQKKNCDFLNYRFLNKYGELNPKSNEEILNKFSEITHIEERRYVKDEYVASDLGFFAAQDALNSSGIDKETIDYILVAHNFGDVKNDNRKSDMVPSLATRIKHKLKIENPDTIAFDIVFGCPGWLQAFIQANYLIISGDAKRVLVIGCETLSRISDPHDIDSLIYADGAGAIILEGKKSETPVGFLAHKSRTDTLEYANMLYMGKSYNPELHDDDAIFMKMNGRKLYQYALEFVPKTIKECLDKNNIGIDEIKKIFIHQANGKMDDAILRELLLLYNINETPKNIMPMNIAKHGNSSVATIPTLYDMVAKNEIENHQLNKDDIILFTSVGAGMNINCIIYKV
;
A
#
# COMPACT_ATOMS: atom_id res chain seq x y z
N MET A 1 -38.23 14.18 10.27
CA MET A 1 -37.06 13.36 10.72
C MET A 1 -35.92 13.72 9.80
N SER A 2 -34.81 14.23 10.32
CA SER A 2 -33.65 14.57 9.48
C SER A 2 -33.12 13.29 8.83
N ASN A 3 -32.91 13.32 7.53
CA ASN A 3 -32.47 12.17 6.72
C ASN A 3 -30.94 12.01 6.92
N LYS A 4 -30.53 11.43 8.07
CA LYS A 4 -29.11 11.16 8.36
C LYS A 4 -28.65 9.91 7.61
N SER A 5 -27.67 10.06 6.73
CA SER A 5 -26.97 8.94 6.09
C SER A 5 -25.86 8.41 6.99
N ILE A 6 -25.48 7.14 6.79
CA ILE A 6 -24.31 6.54 7.45
C ILE A 6 -23.10 6.73 6.53
N TYR A 7 -22.00 7.21 7.08
CA TYR A 7 -20.71 7.38 6.43
C TYR A 7 -19.65 6.64 7.20
N SER A 8 -18.62 6.13 6.51
CA SER A 8 -17.47 5.48 7.13
C SER A 8 -16.39 6.51 7.41
N ILE A 9 -16.05 6.72 8.68
CA ILE A 9 -14.98 7.61 9.11
C ILE A 9 -13.78 6.80 9.63
N ILE A 10 -12.58 7.31 9.46
CA ILE A 10 -11.37 6.77 10.10
C ILE A 10 -11.39 7.24 11.57
N ALA A 11 -11.60 6.30 12.48
CA ALA A 11 -11.64 6.54 13.92
C ALA A 11 -10.27 6.38 14.60
N GLY A 12 -9.34 5.70 13.94
CA GLY A 12 -7.97 5.53 14.40
C GLY A 12 -7.08 4.97 13.32
N SER A 13 -5.77 5.18 13.46
CA SER A 13 -4.76 4.66 12.55
C SER A 13 -3.54 4.16 13.31
N GLY A 14 -2.79 3.27 12.69
CA GLY A 14 -1.57 2.71 13.25
C GLY A 14 -0.64 2.17 12.18
N LYS A 15 0.63 2.01 12.53
CA LYS A 15 1.65 1.48 11.64
C LYS A 15 2.65 0.61 12.37
N TYR A 16 3.34 -0.21 11.60
CA TYR A 16 4.58 -0.84 12.02
C TYR A 16 5.62 -0.73 10.91
N ILE A 17 6.69 -0.02 11.20
CA ILE A 17 7.86 0.13 10.34
C ILE A 17 8.99 -0.68 10.95
N PRO A 18 9.52 -1.72 10.27
CA PRO A 18 10.63 -2.51 10.78
C PRO A 18 11.87 -1.65 11.08
N LEU A 19 12.63 -2.05 12.09
CA LEU A 19 13.78 -1.28 12.56
C LEU A 19 15.06 -1.53 11.75
N GLN A 20 15.18 -2.67 11.06
CA GLN A 20 16.37 -2.96 10.27
C GLN A 20 16.41 -2.09 9.02
N GLN A 21 17.37 -1.19 8.97
CA GLN A 21 17.66 -0.38 7.80
C GLN A 21 18.49 -1.18 6.80
N LYS A 22 18.14 -1.09 5.53
CA LYS A 22 18.91 -1.62 4.41
C LYS A 22 19.20 -0.46 3.45
N LYS A 23 20.41 0.07 3.48
CA LYS A 23 20.84 1.19 2.65
C LYS A 23 21.26 0.72 1.25
N ASN A 24 21.31 1.64 0.29
CA ASN A 24 21.76 1.30 -1.06
C ASN A 24 23.19 0.74 -1.06
N CYS A 25 24.10 1.25 -0.23
CA CYS A 25 25.48 0.74 -0.12
C CYS A 25 25.57 -0.72 0.36
N ASP A 26 24.56 -1.24 1.04
CA ASP A 26 24.55 -2.64 1.48
C ASP A 26 24.41 -3.64 0.33
N PHE A 27 24.09 -3.16 -0.87
CA PHE A 27 23.96 -3.97 -2.09
C PHE A 27 25.18 -3.91 -3.01
N LEU A 28 26.26 -3.22 -2.61
CA LEU A 28 27.47 -3.07 -3.42
C LEU A 28 28.14 -4.42 -3.80
N ASN A 29 27.99 -5.43 -2.96
CA ASN A 29 28.55 -6.76 -3.18
C ASN A 29 27.56 -7.77 -3.78
N TYR A 30 26.38 -7.32 -4.24
CA TYR A 30 25.39 -8.20 -4.85
C TYR A 30 25.78 -8.54 -6.29
N ARG A 31 25.38 -9.73 -6.73
CA ARG A 31 25.57 -10.19 -8.12
C ARG A 31 24.29 -9.94 -8.90
N PHE A 32 24.17 -8.76 -9.51
CA PHE A 32 23.00 -8.43 -10.33
C PHE A 32 23.10 -9.06 -11.71
N LEU A 33 22.04 -9.77 -12.08
CA LEU A 33 21.93 -10.50 -13.33
C LEU A 33 20.74 -9.94 -14.16
N ASN A 34 20.80 -10.15 -15.47
CA ASN A 34 19.66 -9.91 -16.34
C ASN A 34 18.77 -11.17 -16.41
N LYS A 35 17.64 -11.06 -17.10
CA LYS A 35 16.68 -12.17 -17.26
C LYS A 35 17.23 -13.42 -17.98
N TYR A 36 18.43 -13.34 -18.55
CA TYR A 36 19.12 -14.45 -19.20
C TYR A 36 20.20 -15.08 -18.31
N GLY A 37 20.36 -14.62 -17.08
CA GLY A 37 21.37 -15.10 -16.14
C GLY A 37 22.77 -14.49 -16.37
N GLU A 38 22.88 -13.46 -17.22
CA GLU A 38 24.15 -12.81 -17.52
C GLU A 38 24.41 -11.67 -16.54
N LEU A 39 25.69 -11.49 -16.18
CA LEU A 39 26.08 -10.41 -15.28
C LEU A 39 25.74 -9.04 -15.89
N ASN A 40 25.20 -8.14 -15.08
CA ASN A 40 24.97 -6.76 -15.52
C ASN A 40 26.32 -6.12 -15.91
N PRO A 41 26.45 -5.49 -17.10
CA PRO A 41 27.70 -4.89 -17.56
C PRO A 41 28.13 -3.65 -16.79
N LYS A 42 27.24 -3.05 -16.01
CA LYS A 42 27.53 -1.88 -15.20
C LYS A 42 28.04 -2.28 -13.82
N SER A 43 28.88 -1.44 -13.23
CA SER A 43 29.30 -1.62 -11.85
C SER A 43 28.10 -1.45 -10.89
N ASN A 44 28.16 -2.10 -9.71
CA ASN A 44 27.10 -1.93 -8.72
C ASN A 44 26.95 -0.49 -8.24
N GLU A 45 28.03 0.30 -8.20
CA GLU A 45 27.98 1.73 -7.89
C GLU A 45 27.15 2.50 -8.93
N GLU A 46 27.38 2.25 -10.22
CA GLU A 46 26.57 2.88 -11.30
C GLU A 46 25.12 2.47 -11.23
N ILE A 47 24.84 1.18 -10.96
CA ILE A 47 23.47 0.65 -10.79
C ILE A 47 22.77 1.35 -9.63
N LEU A 48 23.39 1.39 -8.46
CA LEU A 48 22.80 1.94 -7.24
C LEU A 48 22.62 3.47 -7.33
N ASN A 49 23.55 4.18 -7.94
CA ASN A 49 23.41 5.62 -8.20
C ASN A 49 22.22 5.90 -9.12
N LYS A 50 22.11 5.14 -10.22
CA LYS A 50 20.98 5.28 -11.15
C LYS A 50 19.67 4.87 -10.53
N PHE A 51 19.67 3.82 -9.72
CA PHE A 51 18.51 3.39 -8.93
C PHE A 51 18.00 4.50 -8.01
N SER A 52 18.90 5.09 -7.20
CA SER A 52 18.54 6.18 -6.28
C SER A 52 18.03 7.42 -7.03
N GLU A 53 18.66 7.78 -8.15
CA GLU A 53 18.22 8.89 -9.00
C GLU A 53 16.78 8.71 -9.54
N ILE A 54 16.41 7.48 -9.90
CA ILE A 54 15.10 7.18 -10.50
C ILE A 54 14.03 6.96 -9.43
N THR A 55 14.36 6.21 -8.38
CA THR A 55 13.37 5.77 -7.39
C THR A 55 13.24 6.72 -6.21
N HIS A 56 14.24 7.58 -5.99
CA HIS A 56 14.41 8.39 -4.79
C HIS A 56 14.58 7.56 -3.51
N ILE A 57 14.78 6.23 -3.61
CA ILE A 57 15.00 5.36 -2.45
C ILE A 57 16.46 5.40 -2.03
N GLU A 58 16.71 5.82 -0.80
CA GLU A 58 18.02 5.83 -0.15
C GLU A 58 18.22 4.60 0.72
N GLU A 59 17.15 4.22 1.43
CA GLU A 59 17.10 3.06 2.30
C GLU A 59 15.68 2.44 2.30
N ARG A 60 15.59 1.22 2.79
CA ARG A 60 14.32 0.50 3.00
C ARG A 60 14.36 -0.21 4.34
N ARG A 61 13.20 -0.70 4.77
CA ARG A 61 13.03 -1.34 6.06
C ARG A 61 12.77 -2.82 5.86
N TYR A 62 13.58 -3.64 6.51
CA TYR A 62 13.43 -5.09 6.49
C TYR A 62 13.06 -5.61 7.87
N VAL A 63 12.19 -6.61 7.87
CA VAL A 63 11.73 -7.26 9.09
C VAL A 63 12.81 -8.20 9.63
N LYS A 64 12.86 -8.37 10.95
CA LYS A 64 13.69 -9.38 11.60
C LYS A 64 13.26 -10.79 11.20
N ASP A 65 14.18 -11.75 11.30
CA ASP A 65 13.98 -13.12 10.85
C ASP A 65 12.84 -13.85 11.57
N GLU A 66 12.61 -13.53 12.84
CA GLU A 66 11.55 -14.12 13.66
C GLU A 66 10.12 -13.66 13.32
N TYR A 67 9.94 -12.55 12.58
CA TYR A 67 8.63 -12.00 12.26
C TYR A 67 8.22 -12.31 10.82
N VAL A 68 6.90 -12.42 10.63
CA VAL A 68 6.22 -12.60 9.34
C VAL A 68 5.15 -11.52 9.14
N ALA A 69 4.50 -11.49 7.98
CA ALA A 69 3.54 -10.43 7.63
C ALA A 69 2.41 -10.29 8.66
N SER A 70 1.89 -11.40 9.19
CA SER A 70 0.84 -11.34 10.24
C SER A 70 1.31 -10.76 11.57
N ASP A 71 2.63 -10.82 11.89
CA ASP A 71 3.17 -10.13 13.07
C ASP A 71 3.18 -8.62 12.85
N LEU A 72 3.62 -8.18 11.67
CA LEU A 72 3.61 -6.76 11.31
C LEU A 72 2.20 -6.19 11.33
N GLY A 73 1.25 -6.94 10.75
CA GLY A 73 -0.17 -6.57 10.76
C GLY A 73 -0.74 -6.48 12.17
N PHE A 74 -0.36 -7.40 13.07
CA PHE A 74 -0.74 -7.34 14.48
C PHE A 74 -0.20 -6.08 15.16
N PHE A 75 1.07 -5.72 14.96
CA PHE A 75 1.65 -4.52 15.59
C PHE A 75 0.97 -3.23 15.09
N ALA A 76 0.69 -3.12 13.78
CA ALA A 76 -0.02 -1.98 13.22
C ALA A 76 -1.48 -1.91 13.73
N ALA A 77 -2.16 -3.05 13.84
CA ALA A 77 -3.52 -3.14 14.38
C ALA A 77 -3.58 -2.71 15.85
N GLN A 78 -2.59 -3.13 16.66
CA GLN A 78 -2.50 -2.74 18.07
C GLN A 78 -2.26 -1.23 18.21
N ASP A 79 -1.41 -0.63 17.35
CA ASP A 79 -1.18 0.82 17.32
C ASP A 79 -2.47 1.57 16.94
N ALA A 80 -3.24 1.07 15.96
CA ALA A 80 -4.52 1.66 15.58
C ALA A 80 -5.58 1.59 16.70
N LEU A 81 -5.66 0.46 17.41
CA LEU A 81 -6.55 0.31 18.57
C LEU A 81 -6.14 1.26 19.71
N ASN A 82 -4.84 1.35 20.00
CA ASN A 82 -4.34 2.24 21.03
C ASN A 82 -4.60 3.72 20.71
N SER A 83 -4.40 4.13 19.44
CA SER A 83 -4.61 5.51 19.00
C SER A 83 -6.07 5.93 19.01
N SER A 84 -6.99 4.99 18.76
CA SER A 84 -8.43 5.25 18.76
C SER A 84 -9.09 5.15 20.14
N GLY A 85 -8.50 4.37 21.07
CA GLY A 85 -9.13 3.99 22.32
C GLY A 85 -10.35 3.07 22.18
N ILE A 86 -10.57 2.51 20.98
CA ILE A 86 -11.70 1.60 20.68
C ILE A 86 -11.44 0.24 21.34
N ASP A 87 -12.47 -0.27 22.05
CA ASP A 87 -12.43 -1.62 22.58
C ASP A 87 -12.42 -2.64 21.41
N LYS A 88 -11.38 -3.47 21.37
CA LYS A 88 -11.17 -4.50 20.34
C LYS A 88 -12.35 -5.48 20.21
N GLU A 89 -13.08 -5.74 21.31
CA GLU A 89 -14.25 -6.64 21.30
C GLU A 89 -15.46 -6.05 20.57
N THR A 90 -15.39 -4.77 20.18
CA THR A 90 -16.44 -4.08 19.41
C THR A 90 -16.14 -4.00 17.91
N ILE A 91 -15.08 -4.63 17.46
CA ILE A 91 -14.72 -4.76 16.03
C ILE A 91 -15.59 -5.86 15.41
N ASP A 92 -16.35 -5.53 14.37
CA ASP A 92 -17.22 -6.48 13.66
C ASP A 92 -16.44 -7.26 12.59
N TYR A 93 -15.50 -6.60 11.89
CA TYR A 93 -14.70 -7.23 10.85
C TYR A 93 -13.23 -6.85 10.93
N ILE A 94 -12.36 -7.80 10.57
CA ILE A 94 -10.93 -7.59 10.33
C ILE A 94 -10.63 -7.97 8.88
N LEU A 95 -10.25 -6.99 8.07
CA LEU A 95 -9.87 -7.16 6.67
C LEU A 95 -8.36 -6.97 6.53
N VAL A 96 -7.65 -7.97 6.03
CA VAL A 96 -6.20 -7.90 5.86
C VAL A 96 -5.84 -8.00 4.38
N ALA A 97 -5.26 -6.94 3.86
CA ALA A 97 -4.68 -6.93 2.52
C ALA A 97 -3.22 -7.39 2.57
N HIS A 98 -2.88 -8.34 1.72
CA HIS A 98 -1.52 -8.84 1.48
C HIS A 98 -1.48 -9.54 0.12
N ASN A 99 -0.30 -9.96 -0.33
CA ASN A 99 -0.16 -10.68 -1.60
C ASN A 99 0.43 -12.09 -1.44
N PHE A 100 1.19 -12.34 -0.38
CA PHE A 100 2.02 -13.54 -0.28
C PHE A 100 1.78 -14.37 0.98
N GLY A 101 0.90 -13.94 1.89
CA GLY A 101 0.72 -14.62 3.17
C GLY A 101 1.93 -14.44 4.09
N ASP A 102 2.08 -15.32 5.06
CA ASP A 102 3.26 -15.39 5.90
C ASP A 102 4.38 -16.14 5.17
N VAL A 103 5.50 -15.45 4.92
CA VAL A 103 6.71 -16.04 4.31
C VAL A 103 7.83 -15.98 5.34
N LYS A 104 8.32 -17.14 5.74
CA LYS A 104 9.44 -17.25 6.69
C LYS A 104 10.78 -16.98 6.01
N ASN A 105 11.77 -16.58 6.80
CA ASN A 105 13.12 -16.33 6.29
C ASN A 105 13.82 -17.59 5.75
N ASP A 106 13.49 -18.74 6.30
CA ASP A 106 14.19 -20.01 6.05
C ASP A 106 13.59 -20.85 4.91
N ASN A 107 12.38 -20.57 4.43
CA ASN A 107 11.76 -21.43 3.42
C ASN A 107 11.07 -20.74 2.24
N ARG A 108 10.89 -19.43 2.25
CA ARG A 108 10.28 -18.61 1.17
C ARG A 108 8.92 -19.12 0.62
N LYS A 109 8.24 -20.01 1.33
CA LYS A 109 6.94 -20.56 0.93
C LYS A 109 5.82 -19.74 1.57
N SER A 110 4.79 -19.45 0.78
CA SER A 110 3.60 -18.79 1.28
C SER A 110 2.83 -19.69 2.24
N ASP A 111 2.49 -19.17 3.41
CA ASP A 111 1.61 -19.79 4.38
C ASP A 111 0.37 -18.91 4.58
N MET A 112 -0.76 -19.36 4.04
CA MET A 112 -2.03 -18.62 4.01
C MET A 112 -3.15 -19.31 4.80
N VAL A 113 -2.85 -20.42 5.51
CA VAL A 113 -3.85 -21.19 6.25
C VAL A 113 -3.42 -21.38 7.71
N PRO A 114 -4.19 -20.82 8.68
CA PRO A 114 -5.35 -19.97 8.52
C PRO A 114 -5.01 -18.60 7.92
N SER A 115 -6.02 -17.83 7.49
CA SER A 115 -5.82 -16.49 6.93
C SER A 115 -5.01 -15.57 7.86
N LEU A 116 -4.31 -14.58 7.31
CA LEU A 116 -3.56 -13.60 8.11
C LEU A 116 -4.49 -12.83 9.06
N ALA A 117 -5.69 -12.50 8.59
CA ALA A 117 -6.71 -11.83 9.42
C ALA A 117 -7.09 -12.67 10.66
N THR A 118 -7.24 -13.99 10.49
CA THR A 118 -7.50 -14.90 11.61
C THR A 118 -6.32 -14.97 12.58
N ARG A 119 -5.07 -15.02 12.06
CA ARG A 119 -3.86 -14.98 12.88
C ARG A 119 -3.76 -13.68 13.68
N ILE A 120 -4.09 -12.54 13.07
CA ILE A 120 -4.07 -11.23 13.72
C ILE A 120 -5.18 -11.15 14.77
N LYS A 121 -6.41 -11.62 14.48
CA LYS A 121 -7.48 -11.73 15.48
C LYS A 121 -7.02 -12.51 16.72
N HIS A 122 -6.39 -13.67 16.49
CA HIS A 122 -5.85 -14.51 17.56
C HIS A 122 -4.77 -13.78 18.39
N LYS A 123 -3.81 -13.10 17.72
CA LYS A 123 -2.74 -12.34 18.39
C LYS A 123 -3.29 -11.15 19.19
N LEU A 124 -4.33 -10.48 18.69
CA LEU A 124 -5.05 -9.41 19.39
C LEU A 124 -5.86 -9.94 20.59
N LYS A 125 -6.04 -11.26 20.69
CA LYS A 125 -6.85 -11.91 21.73
C LYS A 125 -8.28 -11.34 21.74
N ILE A 126 -8.90 -11.22 20.56
CA ILE A 126 -10.31 -10.85 20.44
C ILE A 126 -11.14 -12.10 20.71
N GLU A 127 -11.93 -12.06 21.76
CA GLU A 127 -12.75 -13.20 22.23
C GLU A 127 -14.12 -13.24 21.53
N ASN A 128 -14.61 -12.10 21.06
CA ASN A 128 -15.89 -12.01 20.35
C ASN A 128 -15.91 -12.93 19.11
N PRO A 129 -16.74 -14.01 19.10
CA PRO A 129 -16.82 -14.93 17.97
C PRO A 129 -17.45 -14.28 16.72
N ASP A 130 -18.24 -13.22 16.90
CA ASP A 130 -18.94 -12.53 15.82
C ASP A 130 -18.02 -11.55 15.07
N THR A 131 -16.77 -11.30 15.54
CA THR A 131 -15.76 -10.59 14.78
C THR A 131 -15.27 -11.48 13.62
N ILE A 132 -15.68 -11.17 12.41
CA ILE A 132 -15.33 -11.92 11.19
C ILE A 132 -13.97 -11.45 10.66
N ALA A 133 -13.11 -12.39 10.28
CA ALA A 133 -11.75 -12.10 9.83
C ALA A 133 -11.42 -12.81 8.52
N PHE A 134 -11.05 -12.05 7.47
CA PHE A 134 -10.65 -12.61 6.17
C PHE A 134 -9.66 -11.72 5.42
N ASP A 135 -8.95 -12.34 4.46
CA ASP A 135 -7.90 -11.70 3.69
C ASP A 135 -8.40 -11.21 2.33
N ILE A 136 -7.71 -10.19 1.79
CA ILE A 136 -7.92 -9.65 0.45
C ILE A 136 -6.58 -9.65 -0.31
N VAL A 137 -6.52 -10.41 -1.40
CA VAL A 137 -5.41 -10.46 -2.34
C VAL A 137 -5.77 -9.64 -3.57
N PHE A 138 -5.12 -8.46 -3.76
CA PHE A 138 -5.50 -7.52 -4.84
C PHE A 138 -4.31 -6.70 -5.37
N GLY A 139 -3.07 -7.19 -5.24
CA GLY A 139 -1.88 -6.41 -5.57
C GLY A 139 -1.67 -5.24 -4.60
N CYS A 140 -0.81 -4.27 -4.98
CA CYS A 140 -0.55 -3.09 -4.15
C CYS A 140 -1.82 -2.28 -3.78
N PRO A 141 -2.89 -2.21 -4.63
CA PRO A 141 -4.15 -1.57 -4.26
C PRO A 141 -4.99 -2.33 -3.22
N GLY A 142 -4.53 -3.48 -2.74
CA GLY A 142 -5.28 -4.37 -1.84
C GLY A 142 -5.80 -3.67 -0.58
N TRP A 143 -5.00 -2.78 0.03
CA TRP A 143 -5.48 -2.05 1.20
C TRP A 143 -6.63 -1.08 0.85
N LEU A 144 -6.56 -0.37 -0.29
CA LEU A 144 -7.67 0.46 -0.75
C LEU A 144 -8.91 -0.38 -1.09
N GLN A 145 -8.71 -1.59 -1.65
CA GLN A 145 -9.82 -2.50 -1.89
C GLN A 145 -10.47 -2.96 -0.58
N ALA A 146 -9.67 -3.25 0.45
CA ALA A 146 -10.17 -3.57 1.78
C ALA A 146 -10.92 -2.38 2.40
N PHE A 147 -10.43 -1.14 2.23
CA PHE A 147 -11.11 0.07 2.67
C PHE A 147 -12.49 0.23 1.97
N ILE A 148 -12.56 0.01 0.65
CA ILE A 148 -13.82 0.03 -0.11
C ILE A 148 -14.80 -1.05 0.41
N GLN A 149 -14.34 -2.28 0.65
CA GLN A 149 -15.18 -3.35 1.19
C GLN A 149 -15.68 -3.02 2.61
N ALA A 150 -14.81 -2.47 3.46
CA ALA A 150 -15.17 -2.03 4.79
C ALA A 150 -16.25 -0.93 4.77
N ASN A 151 -16.14 0.03 3.82
CA ASN A 151 -17.18 1.02 3.61
C ASN A 151 -18.52 0.38 3.23
N TYR A 152 -18.52 -0.63 2.33
CA TYR A 152 -19.77 -1.32 1.97
C TYR A 152 -20.41 -2.05 3.17
N LEU A 153 -19.61 -2.70 4.02
CA LEU A 153 -20.10 -3.36 5.24
C LEU A 153 -20.74 -2.35 6.22
N ILE A 154 -20.13 -1.16 6.33
CA ILE A 154 -20.64 -0.11 7.23
C ILE A 154 -21.91 0.53 6.69
N ILE A 155 -21.95 0.94 5.42
CA ILE A 155 -23.12 1.64 4.88
C ILE A 155 -24.32 0.72 4.67
N SER A 156 -24.10 -0.61 4.49
CA SER A 156 -25.16 -1.61 4.46
C SER A 156 -25.78 -1.86 5.84
N GLY A 157 -25.10 -1.46 6.93
CA GLY A 157 -25.51 -1.71 8.30
C GLY A 157 -25.08 -3.07 8.86
N ASP A 158 -24.29 -3.85 8.11
CA ASP A 158 -23.75 -5.13 8.54
C ASP A 158 -22.61 -4.96 9.57
N ALA A 159 -21.90 -3.85 9.53
CA ALA A 159 -20.84 -3.52 10.48
C ALA A 159 -20.99 -2.11 11.05
N LYS A 160 -20.57 -1.92 12.28
CA LYS A 160 -20.35 -0.62 12.90
C LYS A 160 -18.88 -0.22 12.85
N ARG A 161 -17.97 -1.17 13.05
CA ARG A 161 -16.53 -0.97 13.09
C ARG A 161 -15.79 -2.05 12.31
N VAL A 162 -14.87 -1.62 11.45
CA VAL A 162 -14.04 -2.52 10.65
C VAL A 162 -12.58 -2.13 10.80
N LEU A 163 -11.74 -3.09 11.19
CA LEU A 163 -10.28 -2.94 11.21
C LEU A 163 -9.73 -3.34 9.84
N VAL A 164 -9.06 -2.41 9.16
CA VAL A 164 -8.51 -2.59 7.80
C VAL A 164 -6.99 -2.50 7.88
N ILE A 165 -6.31 -3.58 7.53
CA ILE A 165 -4.87 -3.74 7.66
C ILE A 165 -4.25 -4.00 6.29
N GLY A 166 -3.11 -3.39 5.99
CA GLY A 166 -2.21 -3.78 4.90
C GLY A 166 -0.88 -4.19 5.50
N CYS A 167 -0.42 -5.42 5.22
CA CYS A 167 0.87 -5.90 5.72
C CYS A 167 1.59 -6.75 4.69
N GLU A 168 2.92 -6.59 4.62
CA GLU A 168 3.73 -7.28 3.64
C GLU A 168 5.18 -7.47 4.11
N THR A 169 5.80 -8.58 3.69
CA THR A 169 7.22 -8.87 3.89
C THR A 169 7.89 -9.14 2.53
N LEU A 170 7.98 -8.08 1.68
CA LEU A 170 8.50 -8.20 0.31
C LEU A 170 9.97 -8.60 0.25
N SER A 171 10.75 -8.31 1.30
CA SER A 171 12.14 -8.77 1.41
C SER A 171 12.27 -10.29 1.28
N ARG A 172 11.23 -11.03 1.68
CA ARG A 172 11.21 -12.51 1.66
C ARG A 172 11.01 -13.10 0.27
N ILE A 173 10.41 -12.34 -0.64
CA ILE A 173 10.08 -12.78 -2.01
C ILE A 173 10.87 -12.02 -3.07
N SER A 174 11.83 -11.20 -2.66
CA SER A 174 12.75 -10.46 -3.53
C SER A 174 13.86 -11.37 -4.04
N ASP A 175 14.14 -11.29 -5.36
CA ASP A 175 15.29 -11.96 -5.96
C ASP A 175 16.55 -11.11 -5.71
N PRO A 176 17.55 -11.61 -4.96
CA PRO A 176 18.76 -10.83 -4.69
C PRO A 176 19.62 -10.57 -5.94
N HIS A 177 19.31 -11.24 -7.05
CA HIS A 177 20.01 -11.07 -8.33
C HIS A 177 19.30 -10.11 -9.29
N ASP A 178 18.12 -9.60 -8.92
CA ASP A 178 17.31 -8.72 -9.73
C ASP A 178 17.37 -7.28 -9.20
N ILE A 179 17.78 -6.33 -10.05
CA ILE A 179 17.86 -4.90 -9.68
C ILE A 179 16.49 -4.36 -9.26
N ASP A 180 15.41 -4.85 -9.87
CA ASP A 180 14.06 -4.40 -9.54
C ASP A 180 13.68 -4.74 -8.09
N SER A 181 14.32 -5.75 -7.49
CA SER A 181 14.11 -6.14 -6.09
C SER A 181 14.57 -5.08 -5.08
N LEU A 182 15.44 -4.17 -5.50
CA LEU A 182 15.96 -3.09 -4.65
C LEU A 182 14.87 -2.12 -4.15
N ILE A 183 13.72 -2.05 -4.82
CA ILE A 183 12.63 -1.15 -4.38
C ILE A 183 11.88 -1.68 -3.16
N TYR A 184 11.90 -3.01 -2.93
CA TYR A 184 11.00 -3.66 -1.99
C TYR A 184 11.40 -3.49 -0.54
N ALA A 185 10.38 -3.33 0.30
CA ALA A 185 10.48 -3.15 1.74
C ALA A 185 9.38 -3.94 2.46
N ASP A 186 9.50 -4.03 3.78
CA ASP A 186 8.53 -4.65 4.66
C ASP A 186 7.81 -3.58 5.50
N GLY A 187 6.59 -3.87 5.90
CA GLY A 187 5.83 -2.96 6.75
C GLY A 187 4.37 -3.35 6.92
N ALA A 188 3.70 -2.63 7.79
CA ALA A 188 2.25 -2.72 7.96
C ALA A 188 1.65 -1.37 8.35
N GLY A 189 0.42 -1.14 7.89
CA GLY A 189 -0.39 -0.02 8.33
C GLY A 189 -1.83 -0.46 8.51
N ALA A 190 -2.55 0.19 9.42
CA ALA A 190 -3.92 -0.14 9.78
C ALA A 190 -4.76 1.11 10.00
N ILE A 191 -6.05 1.01 9.72
CA ILE A 191 -7.07 1.97 10.14
C ILE A 191 -8.26 1.24 10.77
N ILE A 192 -8.96 1.94 11.66
CA ILE A 192 -10.26 1.51 12.14
C ILE A 192 -11.31 2.43 11.52
N LEU A 193 -12.23 1.86 10.75
CA LEU A 193 -13.39 2.56 10.22
C LEU A 193 -14.55 2.41 11.18
N GLU A 194 -15.28 3.52 11.38
CA GLU A 194 -16.50 3.54 12.19
C GLU A 194 -17.65 4.20 11.40
N GLY A 195 -18.85 3.63 11.56
CA GLY A 195 -20.08 4.18 10.97
C GLY A 195 -20.56 5.41 11.71
N LYS A 196 -20.61 6.56 11.04
CA LYS A 196 -21.09 7.84 11.58
C LYS A 196 -22.35 8.32 10.87
N LYS A 197 -23.42 8.58 11.64
CA LYS A 197 -24.63 9.21 11.10
C LYS A 197 -24.38 10.73 10.95
N SER A 198 -24.55 11.25 9.73
CA SER A 198 -24.36 12.67 9.43
C SER A 198 -25.43 13.19 8.46
N GLU A 199 -25.76 14.46 8.57
CA GLU A 199 -26.64 15.18 7.63
C GLU A 199 -25.86 15.68 6.40
N THR A 200 -24.54 15.84 6.53
CA THR A 200 -23.63 16.24 5.47
C THR A 200 -22.61 15.15 5.19
N PRO A 201 -22.10 15.03 3.96
CA PRO A 201 -21.06 14.05 3.62
C PRO A 201 -19.78 14.24 4.44
N VAL A 202 -19.31 13.16 5.08
CA VAL A 202 -18.06 13.08 5.86
C VAL A 202 -17.40 11.73 5.64
N GLY A 203 -16.11 11.62 5.89
CA GLY A 203 -15.41 10.36 5.78
C GLY A 203 -15.31 9.88 4.33
N PHE A 204 -15.65 8.63 4.06
CA PHE A 204 -15.61 8.03 2.73
C PHE A 204 -16.69 8.65 1.83
N LEU A 205 -16.25 9.40 0.80
CA LEU A 205 -17.18 10.11 -0.10
C LEU A 205 -17.46 9.31 -1.37
N ALA A 206 -16.41 8.81 -2.00
CA ALA A 206 -16.52 8.15 -3.30
C ALA A 206 -15.30 7.26 -3.58
N HIS A 207 -15.43 6.38 -4.54
CA HIS A 207 -14.32 5.60 -5.07
C HIS A 207 -14.50 5.25 -6.54
N LYS A 208 -13.39 4.84 -7.16
CA LYS A 208 -13.37 4.19 -8.46
C LYS A 208 -12.32 3.09 -8.44
N SER A 209 -12.71 1.94 -9.00
CA SER A 209 -11.82 0.80 -9.22
C SER A 209 -11.74 0.46 -10.69
N ARG A 210 -10.57 -0.04 -11.11
CA ARG A 210 -10.30 -0.47 -12.49
C ARG A 210 -9.41 -1.71 -12.45
N THR A 211 -9.64 -2.65 -13.37
CA THR A 211 -8.81 -3.84 -13.55
C THR A 211 -8.64 -4.11 -15.05
N ASP A 212 -7.41 -4.02 -15.55
CA ASP A 212 -7.06 -4.21 -16.95
C ASP A 212 -6.26 -5.50 -17.14
N THR A 213 -6.93 -6.60 -17.43
CA THR A 213 -6.31 -7.92 -17.50
C THR A 213 -5.84 -8.32 -18.88
N LEU A 214 -6.56 -7.93 -19.94
CA LEU A 214 -6.36 -8.49 -21.27
C LEU A 214 -4.91 -8.36 -21.79
N GLU A 215 -4.30 -7.20 -21.59
CA GLU A 215 -2.93 -6.91 -22.05
C GLU A 215 -1.94 -6.76 -20.90
N TYR A 216 -2.42 -6.58 -19.65
CA TYR A 216 -1.60 -6.11 -18.55
C TYR A 216 -1.56 -7.04 -17.33
N ALA A 217 -2.34 -8.16 -17.31
CA ALA A 217 -2.43 -9.05 -16.15
C ALA A 217 -1.06 -9.48 -15.59
N ASN A 218 -0.09 -9.74 -16.47
CA ASN A 218 1.22 -10.28 -16.12
C ASN A 218 2.34 -9.21 -16.10
N MET A 219 2.03 -7.94 -15.81
CA MET A 219 3.06 -6.90 -15.67
C MET A 219 3.90 -7.09 -14.39
N LEU A 220 3.28 -7.63 -13.34
CA LEU A 220 3.93 -8.14 -12.14
C LEU A 220 3.51 -9.60 -11.99
N TYR A 221 4.49 -10.48 -11.74
CA TYR A 221 4.27 -11.91 -11.68
C TYR A 221 5.32 -12.60 -10.81
N MET A 222 5.07 -13.85 -10.43
CA MET A 222 6.06 -14.68 -9.74
C MET A 222 6.85 -15.49 -10.77
N GLY A 223 8.19 -15.46 -10.68
CA GLY A 223 9.10 -16.14 -11.60
C GLY A 223 10.35 -16.64 -10.94
N LYS A 224 11.12 -17.45 -11.64
CA LYS A 224 12.40 -17.99 -11.16
C LYS A 224 13.41 -16.86 -10.93
N SER A 225 14.42 -17.12 -10.09
CA SER A 225 15.58 -16.22 -9.94
C SER A 225 16.27 -16.01 -11.30
N TYR A 226 16.87 -14.83 -11.46
CA TYR A 226 17.78 -14.59 -12.59
C TYR A 226 19.11 -15.33 -12.46
N ASN A 227 19.42 -15.90 -11.29
CA ASN A 227 20.58 -16.76 -11.11
C ASN A 227 20.26 -18.22 -11.50
N PRO A 228 20.77 -18.71 -12.65
CA PRO A 228 20.51 -20.08 -13.09
C PRO A 228 21.20 -21.14 -12.20
N GLU A 229 22.15 -20.72 -11.36
CA GLU A 229 22.87 -21.61 -10.43
C GLU A 229 22.14 -21.75 -9.08
N LEU A 230 21.03 -21.04 -8.88
CA LEU A 230 20.21 -21.17 -7.68
C LEU A 230 19.45 -22.51 -7.76
N HIS A 231 19.95 -23.52 -7.02
CA HIS A 231 19.43 -24.89 -7.02
C HIS A 231 18.12 -25.07 -6.21
N ASP A 232 17.51 -24.00 -5.69
CA ASP A 232 16.16 -24.03 -5.12
C ASP A 232 15.14 -23.96 -6.24
N ASP A 233 14.91 -25.11 -6.91
CA ASP A 233 14.00 -25.22 -8.06
C ASP A 233 12.55 -24.84 -7.74
N ASP A 234 12.18 -24.81 -6.46
CA ASP A 234 10.84 -24.46 -5.97
C ASP A 234 10.69 -22.98 -5.62
N ALA A 235 11.78 -22.21 -5.52
CA ALA A 235 11.71 -20.79 -5.16
C ALA A 235 11.25 -19.94 -6.33
N ILE A 236 10.22 -19.13 -6.08
CA ILE A 236 9.75 -18.12 -7.02
C ILE A 236 9.82 -16.73 -6.36
N PHE A 237 10.08 -15.72 -7.19
CA PHE A 237 10.35 -14.35 -6.77
C PHE A 237 9.46 -13.37 -7.51
N MET A 238 9.20 -12.22 -6.90
CA MET A 238 8.50 -11.13 -7.57
C MET A 238 9.32 -10.64 -8.76
N LYS A 239 8.67 -10.54 -9.90
CA LYS A 239 9.21 -10.02 -11.17
C LYS A 239 8.29 -8.96 -11.72
N MET A 240 8.84 -7.99 -12.45
CA MET A 240 8.04 -6.97 -13.10
C MET A 240 8.53 -6.62 -14.51
N ASN A 241 7.61 -6.15 -15.33
CA ASN A 241 7.91 -5.45 -16.58
C ASN A 241 7.88 -3.95 -16.31
N GLY A 242 8.92 -3.44 -15.65
CA GLY A 242 8.95 -2.09 -15.11
C GLY A 242 8.65 -0.99 -16.13
N ARG A 243 9.16 -1.09 -17.38
CA ARG A 243 8.90 -0.08 -18.43
C ARG A 243 7.43 -0.02 -18.82
N LYS A 244 6.79 -1.16 -19.06
CA LYS A 244 5.37 -1.20 -19.43
C LYS A 244 4.47 -0.80 -18.27
N LEU A 245 4.83 -1.21 -17.05
CA LEU A 245 4.13 -0.81 -15.83
C LEU A 245 4.19 0.70 -15.63
N TYR A 246 5.34 1.32 -15.83
CA TYR A 246 5.51 2.77 -15.78
C TYR A 246 4.59 3.48 -16.78
N GLN A 247 4.59 3.06 -18.06
CA GLN A 247 3.73 3.63 -19.08
C GLN A 247 2.25 3.48 -18.74
N TYR A 248 1.84 2.29 -18.26
CA TYR A 248 0.48 2.04 -17.82
C TYR A 248 0.06 2.96 -16.67
N ALA A 249 0.92 3.10 -15.65
CA ALA A 249 0.63 3.93 -14.48
C ALA A 249 0.42 5.41 -14.87
N LEU A 250 1.29 5.97 -15.74
CA LEU A 250 1.19 7.35 -16.19
C LEU A 250 -0.07 7.60 -17.02
N GLU A 251 -0.50 6.61 -17.79
CA GLU A 251 -1.69 6.75 -18.62
C GLU A 251 -3.00 6.59 -17.83
N PHE A 252 -3.10 5.54 -17.00
CA PHE A 252 -4.38 5.13 -16.47
C PHE A 252 -4.67 5.60 -15.04
N VAL A 253 -3.66 5.85 -14.21
CA VAL A 253 -3.90 6.37 -12.85
C VAL A 253 -4.49 7.78 -12.87
N PRO A 254 -3.94 8.76 -13.62
CA PRO A 254 -4.52 10.10 -13.74
C PRO A 254 -5.95 10.08 -14.28
N LYS A 255 -6.21 9.27 -15.32
CA LYS A 255 -7.56 9.12 -15.89
C LYS A 255 -8.55 8.55 -14.87
N THR A 256 -8.15 7.53 -14.11
CA THR A 256 -9.01 6.91 -13.09
C THR A 256 -9.34 7.90 -11.97
N ILE A 257 -8.37 8.71 -11.54
CA ILE A 257 -8.59 9.78 -10.56
C ILE A 257 -9.57 10.81 -11.11
N LYS A 258 -9.30 11.32 -12.34
CA LYS A 258 -10.17 12.31 -12.98
C LYS A 258 -11.61 11.82 -13.10
N GLU A 259 -11.81 10.60 -13.59
CA GLU A 259 -13.13 10.00 -13.70
C GLU A 259 -13.84 9.84 -12.34
N CYS A 260 -13.07 9.57 -11.27
CA CYS A 260 -13.62 9.52 -9.91
C CYS A 260 -14.08 10.89 -9.42
N LEU A 261 -13.28 11.92 -9.62
CA LEU A 261 -13.57 13.29 -9.23
C LEU A 261 -14.77 13.86 -10.02
N ASP A 262 -14.72 13.75 -11.36
CA ASP A 262 -15.77 14.29 -12.26
C ASP A 262 -17.13 13.65 -11.97
N LYS A 263 -17.17 12.31 -11.79
CA LYS A 263 -18.41 11.58 -11.49
C LYS A 263 -19.09 12.07 -10.20
N ASN A 264 -18.30 12.59 -9.25
CA ASN A 264 -18.79 13.01 -7.94
C ASN A 264 -18.85 14.53 -7.80
N ASN A 265 -18.63 15.28 -8.89
CA ASN A 265 -18.64 16.74 -8.94
C ASN A 265 -17.69 17.38 -7.90
N ILE A 266 -16.49 16.80 -7.74
CA ILE A 266 -15.44 17.33 -6.85
C ILE A 266 -14.33 17.90 -7.73
N GLY A 267 -13.98 19.16 -7.49
CA GLY A 267 -12.89 19.85 -8.20
C GLY A 267 -11.52 19.37 -7.72
N ILE A 268 -10.55 19.32 -8.64
CA ILE A 268 -9.16 18.99 -8.27
C ILE A 268 -8.56 20.01 -7.28
N ASP A 269 -9.00 21.26 -7.32
CA ASP A 269 -8.62 22.35 -6.43
C ASP A 269 -9.15 22.19 -4.99
N GLU A 270 -10.17 21.37 -4.80
CA GLU A 270 -10.67 20.98 -3.48
C GLU A 270 -9.76 19.97 -2.78
N ILE A 271 -8.93 19.22 -3.55
CA ILE A 271 -8.05 18.17 -3.00
C ILE A 271 -6.86 18.80 -2.28
N LYS A 272 -6.75 18.54 -0.98
CA LYS A 272 -5.68 19.07 -0.13
C LYS A 272 -4.47 18.17 -0.04
N LYS A 273 -4.66 16.84 -0.12
CA LYS A 273 -3.59 15.85 -0.10
C LYS A 273 -3.91 14.69 -1.04
N ILE A 274 -2.88 14.17 -1.69
CA ILE A 274 -2.93 12.95 -2.51
C ILE A 274 -1.98 11.92 -1.91
N PHE A 275 -2.54 10.86 -1.34
CA PHE A 275 -1.80 9.69 -0.86
C PHE A 275 -1.70 8.68 -2.00
N ILE A 276 -0.58 8.67 -2.67
CA ILE A 276 -0.30 7.73 -3.76
C ILE A 276 0.52 6.53 -3.24
N HIS A 277 0.30 5.35 -3.82
CA HIS A 277 1.18 4.21 -3.62
C HIS A 277 2.58 4.53 -4.11
N GLN A 278 3.58 4.42 -3.25
CA GLN A 278 4.95 4.81 -3.53
C GLN A 278 5.79 3.61 -3.94
N ALA A 279 5.93 3.44 -5.25
CA ALA A 279 6.79 2.41 -5.84
C ALA A 279 8.09 2.99 -6.43
N ASN A 280 8.05 4.24 -6.90
CA ASN A 280 9.16 4.93 -7.56
C ASN A 280 8.89 6.43 -7.55
N GLY A 281 9.75 7.22 -6.90
CA GLY A 281 9.51 8.66 -6.70
C GLY A 281 9.31 9.45 -7.99
N LYS A 282 10.13 9.22 -9.04
CA LYS A 282 9.93 9.89 -10.35
C LYS A 282 8.62 9.48 -11.02
N MET A 283 8.17 8.24 -10.82
CA MET A 283 6.88 7.80 -11.36
C MET A 283 5.73 8.50 -10.64
N ASP A 284 5.81 8.63 -9.33
CA ASP A 284 4.77 9.25 -8.51
C ASP A 284 4.64 10.75 -8.88
N ASP A 285 5.77 11.46 -9.03
CA ASP A 285 5.81 12.84 -9.51
C ASP A 285 5.22 12.98 -10.92
N ALA A 286 5.54 12.05 -11.83
CA ALA A 286 5.02 12.06 -13.18
C ALA A 286 3.51 11.79 -13.23
N ILE A 287 2.99 10.85 -12.42
CA ILE A 287 1.55 10.60 -12.30
C ILE A 287 0.82 11.87 -11.82
N LEU A 288 1.35 12.55 -10.81
CA LEU A 288 0.77 13.80 -10.31
C LEU A 288 0.75 14.88 -11.40
N ARG A 289 1.86 15.02 -12.13
CA ARG A 289 1.95 15.99 -13.23
C ARG A 289 0.94 15.68 -14.33
N GLU A 290 0.84 14.43 -14.78
CA GLU A 290 -0.14 14.02 -15.78
C GLU A 290 -1.59 14.28 -15.30
N LEU A 291 -1.89 14.03 -14.03
CA LEU A 291 -3.20 14.35 -13.44
C LEU A 291 -3.50 15.84 -13.54
N LEU A 292 -2.57 16.70 -13.13
CA LEU A 292 -2.76 18.16 -13.16
C LEU A 292 -2.93 18.68 -14.59
N LEU A 293 -2.19 18.12 -15.56
CA LEU A 293 -2.32 18.46 -16.98
C LEU A 293 -3.72 18.14 -17.53
N LEU A 294 -4.40 17.09 -17.05
CA LEU A 294 -5.79 16.79 -17.42
C LEU A 294 -6.78 17.87 -16.99
N TYR A 295 -6.38 18.76 -16.09
CA TYR A 295 -7.14 19.94 -15.61
C TYR A 295 -6.55 21.27 -16.10
N ASN A 296 -5.60 21.25 -17.04
CA ASN A 296 -4.86 22.42 -17.55
C ASN A 296 -4.08 23.17 -16.46
N ILE A 297 -3.63 22.47 -15.41
CA ILE A 297 -2.79 23.01 -14.33
C ILE A 297 -1.34 22.66 -14.64
N ASN A 298 -0.49 23.67 -14.86
CA ASN A 298 0.92 23.49 -15.23
C ASN A 298 1.87 23.50 -14.03
N GLU A 299 1.44 24.04 -12.90
CA GLU A 299 2.26 24.10 -11.69
C GLU A 299 1.76 23.13 -10.64
N THR A 300 2.67 22.33 -10.09
CA THR A 300 2.35 21.40 -9.01
C THR A 300 2.18 22.18 -7.69
N PRO A 301 1.02 22.07 -7.02
CA PRO A 301 0.82 22.69 -5.71
C PRO A 301 1.82 22.16 -4.69
N LYS A 302 2.42 23.06 -3.90
CA LYS A 302 3.36 22.68 -2.86
C LYS A 302 2.69 21.78 -1.82
N ASN A 303 3.41 20.76 -1.37
CA ASN A 303 2.99 19.87 -0.27
C ASN A 303 1.63 19.15 -0.51
N ILE A 304 1.21 18.94 -1.77
CA ILE A 304 -0.03 18.21 -2.08
C ILE A 304 0.17 16.70 -1.90
N MET A 305 1.35 16.17 -2.19
CA MET A 305 1.68 14.74 -2.16
C MET A 305 2.75 14.46 -1.10
N PRO A 306 2.36 13.93 0.08
CA PRO A 306 3.33 13.49 1.09
C PRO A 306 4.12 12.29 0.58
N MET A 307 5.41 12.23 0.90
CA MET A 307 6.33 11.18 0.45
C MET A 307 7.17 10.66 1.61
N ASN A 308 7.34 9.33 1.70
CA ASN A 308 8.25 8.68 2.66
C ASN A 308 9.15 7.61 2.01
N ILE A 309 9.04 7.44 0.68
CA ILE A 309 9.71 6.37 -0.08
C ILE A 309 11.24 6.36 0.10
N ALA A 310 11.85 7.55 0.26
CA ALA A 310 13.31 7.67 0.41
C ALA A 310 13.86 6.83 1.58
N LYS A 311 13.10 6.74 2.67
CA LYS A 311 13.51 6.05 3.92
C LYS A 311 12.81 4.72 4.16
N HIS A 312 11.67 4.47 3.51
CA HIS A 312 10.87 3.29 3.80
C HIS A 312 10.76 2.31 2.63
N GLY A 313 11.10 2.74 1.40
CA GLY A 313 10.97 1.91 0.21
C GLY A 313 9.51 1.57 -0.11
N ASN A 314 9.31 0.54 -0.93
CA ASN A 314 7.99 0.07 -1.34
C ASN A 314 7.57 -1.17 -0.54
N SER A 315 6.67 -1.01 0.41
CA SER A 315 6.03 -2.08 1.18
C SER A 315 4.64 -2.50 0.64
N SER A 316 4.40 -2.31 -0.68
CA SER A 316 3.16 -2.71 -1.37
C SER A 316 1.89 -2.18 -0.70
N VAL A 317 1.02 -3.07 -0.22
CA VAL A 317 -0.26 -2.73 0.44
C VAL A 317 -0.11 -1.89 1.70
N ALA A 318 1.07 -1.85 2.29
CA ALA A 318 1.32 -1.11 3.53
C ALA A 318 1.78 0.34 3.28
N THR A 319 2.17 0.73 2.05
CA THR A 319 2.69 2.08 1.78
C THR A 319 1.71 3.18 2.13
N ILE A 320 0.47 3.10 1.64
CA ILE A 320 -0.54 4.15 1.85
C ILE A 320 -0.99 4.23 3.31
N PRO A 321 -1.40 3.14 3.98
CA PRO A 321 -1.84 3.25 5.38
C PRO A 321 -0.73 3.70 6.32
N THR A 322 0.52 3.29 6.08
CA THR A 322 1.67 3.76 6.85
C THR A 322 1.89 5.27 6.65
N LEU A 323 1.86 5.73 5.40
CA LEU A 323 2.01 7.15 5.08
C LEU A 323 0.88 7.99 5.66
N TYR A 324 -0.36 7.51 5.56
CA TYR A 324 -1.52 8.18 6.15
C TYR A 324 -1.36 8.34 7.67
N ASP A 325 -0.98 7.27 8.37
CA ASP A 325 -0.76 7.31 9.82
C ASP A 325 0.34 8.31 10.20
N MET A 326 1.45 8.35 9.45
CA MET A 326 2.53 9.32 9.67
C MET A 326 2.05 10.77 9.51
N VAL A 327 1.23 11.05 8.48
CA VAL A 327 0.69 12.40 8.26
C VAL A 327 -0.35 12.74 9.34
N ALA A 328 -1.24 11.81 9.68
CA ALA A 328 -2.27 12.00 10.71
C ALA A 328 -1.66 12.26 12.10
N LYS A 329 -0.50 11.67 12.39
CA LYS A 329 0.28 11.88 13.62
C LYS A 329 1.31 13.02 13.53
N ASN A 330 1.28 13.83 12.44
CA ASN A 330 2.21 14.95 12.18
C ASN A 330 3.71 14.55 12.17
N GLU A 331 4.02 13.35 11.68
CA GLU A 331 5.40 12.86 11.56
C GLU A 331 6.06 13.22 10.22
N ILE A 332 5.32 13.74 9.25
CA ILE A 332 5.83 14.21 7.96
C ILE A 332 5.81 15.72 7.94
N GLU A 333 6.99 16.32 7.84
CA GLU A 333 7.15 17.77 7.81
C GLU A 333 6.35 18.42 6.67
N ASN A 334 5.72 19.57 6.96
CA ASN A 334 4.87 20.33 6.03
C ASN A 334 3.62 19.59 5.51
N HIS A 335 3.23 18.48 6.14
CA HIS A 335 2.02 17.76 5.81
C HIS A 335 1.13 17.58 7.05
N GLN A 336 -0.02 18.22 7.03
CA GLN A 336 -1.03 18.14 8.09
C GLN A 336 -2.41 17.88 7.47
N LEU A 337 -3.28 17.24 8.23
CA LEU A 337 -4.70 17.07 7.90
C LEU A 337 -5.54 17.93 8.82
N ASN A 338 -6.40 18.74 8.23
CA ASN A 338 -7.35 19.57 8.96
C ASN A 338 -8.75 19.01 8.78
N LYS A 339 -9.61 19.31 9.74
CA LYS A 339 -11.01 18.98 9.63
C LYS A 339 -11.59 19.57 8.34
N ASP A 340 -12.41 18.80 7.65
CA ASP A 340 -13.06 19.10 6.38
C ASP A 340 -12.14 19.12 5.15
N ASP A 341 -10.83 18.85 5.28
CA ASP A 341 -9.95 18.64 4.14
C ASP A 341 -10.43 17.45 3.30
N ILE A 342 -10.50 17.63 1.98
CA ILE A 342 -10.75 16.53 1.05
C ILE A 342 -9.40 15.96 0.61
N ILE A 343 -9.21 14.67 0.83
CA ILE A 343 -8.00 13.95 0.47
C ILE A 343 -8.31 12.81 -0.49
N LEU A 344 -7.32 12.43 -1.27
CA LEU A 344 -7.41 11.38 -2.25
C LEU A 344 -6.39 10.29 -1.94
N PHE A 345 -6.84 9.03 -1.98
CA PHE A 345 -5.96 7.86 -1.95
C PHE A 345 -5.98 7.18 -3.31
N THR A 346 -4.82 6.80 -3.84
CA THR A 346 -4.74 6.04 -5.10
C THR A 346 -3.59 5.06 -5.10
N SER A 347 -3.82 3.91 -5.72
CA SER A 347 -2.80 2.86 -5.86
C SER A 347 -2.98 2.12 -7.16
N VAL A 348 -1.87 1.66 -7.72
CA VAL A 348 -1.78 0.78 -8.89
C VAL A 348 -0.91 -0.43 -8.55
N GLY A 349 -1.24 -1.61 -9.04
CA GLY A 349 -0.47 -2.82 -8.76
C GLY A 349 -0.89 -4.02 -9.62
N ALA A 350 -0.40 -5.19 -9.24
CA ALA A 350 -0.58 -6.44 -9.97
C ALA A 350 -2.04 -6.68 -10.37
N GLY A 351 -2.23 -7.21 -11.61
CA GLY A 351 -3.55 -7.56 -12.06
C GLY A 351 -4.07 -6.90 -13.35
N MET A 352 -3.75 -5.75 -13.81
CA MET A 352 -3.34 -4.43 -13.29
C MET A 352 -4.55 -3.74 -12.66
N ASN A 353 -4.49 -3.62 -11.38
CA ASN A 353 -5.56 -3.02 -10.62
C ASN A 353 -5.24 -1.56 -10.27
N ILE A 354 -6.24 -0.67 -10.33
CA ILE A 354 -6.17 0.70 -9.83
C ILE A 354 -7.37 0.94 -8.92
N ASN A 355 -7.12 1.50 -7.75
CA ASN A 355 -8.15 2.04 -6.88
C ASN A 355 -7.89 3.51 -6.59
N CYS A 356 -8.98 4.27 -6.53
CA CYS A 356 -9.01 5.66 -6.09
C CYS A 356 -10.13 5.80 -5.05
N ILE A 357 -9.86 6.48 -3.94
CA ILE A 357 -10.84 6.82 -2.89
C ILE A 357 -10.76 8.31 -2.63
N ILE A 358 -11.91 8.97 -2.52
CA ILE A 358 -12.05 10.36 -2.08
C ILE A 358 -12.60 10.32 -0.66
N TYR A 359 -11.92 11.02 0.24
CA TYR A 359 -12.21 10.99 1.67
C TYR A 359 -12.21 12.42 2.23
N LYS A 360 -13.17 12.74 3.10
CA LYS A 360 -13.26 14.00 3.83
C LYS A 360 -12.88 13.78 5.29
N VAL A 361 -11.85 14.50 5.75
CA VAL A 361 -11.27 14.41 7.11
C VAL A 361 -12.24 14.94 8.19
#